data_021733064697f0d7db2dcceeeb4af7b9
#
_entry.id   021733064697f0d7db2dcceeeb4af7b9
#
_cell.length_a   1.000
_cell.length_b   1.000
_cell.length_c   1.000
_cell.angle_alpha   90.00
_cell.angle_beta   90.00
_cell.angle_gamma   90.00
#
_symmetry.space_group_name_H-M   'P 1'
#
loop_
_entity.id
_entity.type
_entity.pdbx_description
1 polymer ?
#
loop_
_entity_poly.entity_id
_entity_poly.type
_entity_poly.pdbx_seq_one_letter_code
_entity_poly.pdbx_strand_id
1 'polypeptide(L)'
;MGWYQWQLFVVVGFGWASDNLWPIVTSLIYTPIVNEFHPTRGPLLSLAQNIGLLAGAMFWGFGCDIFGRRWAFNLTLGLTAVWGMIAASAPNFAAIGVFAAFWSFGVGGNLPVDSAIFLEFLPGSHQYLLTILSIDWAVAQVVANLIAWPLLGYRTCQQTDTDCTRSENMGWRYFMIAMGGLTLIMFILRFFCFTIFESPKYLMGKGRDEDAVRVVHEVARRNRTTSALSIEDLKACEPDGYVGRATAGDAVKRKLEAVNLDHVRSLFATPKLAYSTGALMLVWAFIGLGYPLYNAFLPYIQSTRGADFGDGSTYITYRNSLIIAVLGVPGALIGGVLVELPHFGRRGALSLSTILTGIFLYCSTTATSSSSLLGWNCAYNFTSNIMYAVLYAFTPELFPTKDRGTGNALTATSNRIFGIMAPIVAMFANLQTAAPVYTSGALFIAAGLLVGTLPFESRGKASL
;
A
#
# COMPACT_ATOMS: atom_id res chain seq x y z
N MET A 1 12.00 2.31 23.48
CA MET A 1 12.49 2.65 22.11
C MET A 1 13.87 3.27 22.21
N GLY A 2 14.87 2.70 21.54
CA GLY A 2 16.21 3.26 21.43
C GLY A 2 16.41 3.99 20.11
N TRP A 3 17.60 4.58 19.93
CA TRP A 3 17.95 5.34 18.73
C TRP A 3 17.91 4.48 17.45
N TYR A 4 18.36 3.22 17.53
CA TYR A 4 18.32 2.27 16.42
C TYR A 4 16.89 2.02 15.91
N GLN A 5 15.93 1.85 16.80
CA GLN A 5 14.53 1.62 16.45
C GLN A 5 13.90 2.86 15.79
N TRP A 6 14.25 4.07 16.22
CA TRP A 6 13.78 5.31 15.58
C TRP A 6 14.38 5.49 14.17
N GLN A 7 15.66 5.18 13.99
CA GLN A 7 16.25 5.16 12.65
C GLN A 7 15.57 4.11 11.76
N LEU A 8 15.32 2.92 12.29
CA LEU A 8 14.62 1.86 11.59
C LEU A 8 13.20 2.29 11.20
N PHE A 9 12.47 2.99 12.07
CA PHE A 9 11.14 3.55 11.78
C PHE A 9 11.16 4.44 10.53
N VAL A 10 12.10 5.38 10.46
CA VAL A 10 12.24 6.27 9.30
C VAL A 10 12.56 5.48 8.02
N VAL A 11 13.47 4.53 8.10
CA VAL A 11 13.94 3.78 6.94
C VAL A 11 12.89 2.78 6.43
N VAL A 12 12.09 2.21 7.32
CA VAL A 12 10.91 1.39 6.99
C VAL A 12 9.84 2.26 6.33
N GLY A 13 9.66 3.50 6.80
CA GLY A 13 8.75 4.47 6.19
C GLY A 13 8.99 4.68 4.69
N PHE A 14 10.23 4.56 4.20
CA PHE A 14 10.52 4.65 2.76
C PHE A 14 9.84 3.56 1.94
N GLY A 15 9.78 2.33 2.45
CA GLY A 15 9.06 1.24 1.77
C GLY A 15 7.55 1.42 1.84
N TRP A 16 7.03 1.87 2.98
CA TRP A 16 5.62 2.20 3.13
C TRP A 16 5.20 3.36 2.21
N ALA A 17 6.00 4.42 2.14
CA ALA A 17 5.79 5.51 1.19
C ALA A 17 5.80 4.99 -0.26
N SER A 18 6.77 4.14 -0.64
CA SER A 18 6.91 3.57 -1.98
C SER A 18 5.71 2.71 -2.38
N ASP A 19 5.11 1.97 -1.44
CA ASP A 19 3.93 1.11 -1.71
C ASP A 19 2.73 1.91 -2.22
N ASN A 20 2.54 3.14 -1.76
CA ASN A 20 1.47 4.02 -2.25
C ASN A 20 1.93 4.95 -3.38
N LEU A 21 3.19 5.38 -3.37
CA LEU A 21 3.77 6.28 -4.34
C LEU A 21 3.63 5.76 -5.78
N TRP A 22 4.03 4.52 -6.01
CA TRP A 22 4.10 3.95 -7.36
C TRP A 22 2.74 3.66 -8.00
N PRO A 23 1.69 3.18 -7.29
CA PRO A 23 0.34 3.17 -7.82
C PRO A 23 -0.16 4.55 -8.25
N ILE A 24 0.17 5.60 -7.48
CA ILE A 24 -0.18 6.98 -7.83
C ILE A 24 0.63 7.45 -9.04
N VAL A 25 1.93 7.15 -9.12
CA VAL A 25 2.77 7.43 -10.29
C VAL A 25 2.12 6.86 -11.55
N THR A 26 1.69 5.59 -11.51
CA THR A 26 1.02 4.94 -12.65
C THR A 26 -0.30 5.65 -13.02
N SER A 27 -1.08 6.08 -12.04
CA SER A 27 -2.31 6.85 -12.28
C SER A 27 -2.02 8.20 -12.93
N LEU A 28 -0.99 8.92 -12.47
CA LEU A 28 -0.61 10.23 -12.99
C LEU A 28 -0.07 10.18 -14.43
N ILE A 29 0.71 9.15 -14.78
CA ILE A 29 1.24 8.98 -16.15
C ILE A 29 0.24 8.37 -17.12
N TYR A 30 -0.91 7.88 -16.64
CA TYR A 30 -1.89 7.17 -17.46
C TYR A 30 -2.38 8.03 -18.64
N THR A 31 -2.83 9.25 -18.37
CA THR A 31 -3.35 10.17 -19.40
C THR A 31 -2.30 10.49 -20.48
N PRO A 32 -1.08 10.96 -20.14
CA PRO A 32 -0.04 11.22 -21.15
C PRO A 32 0.32 9.99 -21.99
N ILE A 33 0.35 8.81 -21.37
CA ILE A 33 0.68 7.55 -22.08
C ILE A 33 -0.44 7.17 -23.08
N VAL A 34 -1.70 7.31 -22.65
CA VAL A 34 -2.84 7.05 -23.54
C VAL A 34 -2.86 8.03 -24.72
N ASN A 35 -2.57 9.31 -24.46
CA ASN A 35 -2.54 10.35 -25.50
C ASN A 35 -1.38 10.16 -26.50
N GLU A 36 -0.24 9.56 -26.09
CA GLU A 36 0.89 9.33 -26.99
C GLU A 36 0.76 8.03 -27.81
N PHE A 37 0.33 6.95 -27.15
CA PHE A 37 0.36 5.62 -27.76
C PHE A 37 -0.98 5.15 -28.29
N HIS A 38 -2.08 5.82 -28.01
CA HIS A 38 -3.44 5.48 -28.43
C HIS A 38 -3.79 3.99 -28.30
N PRO A 39 -3.57 3.36 -27.13
CA PRO A 39 -3.79 1.93 -26.97
C PRO A 39 -5.28 1.60 -27.08
N THR A 40 -5.61 0.46 -27.68
CA THR A 40 -7.00 -0.03 -27.77
C THR A 40 -7.60 -0.31 -26.40
N ARG A 41 -6.77 -0.63 -25.40
CA ARG A 41 -7.17 -0.93 -24.00
C ARG A 41 -6.19 -0.30 -23.02
N GLY A 42 -6.36 0.98 -22.73
CA GLY A 42 -5.51 1.72 -21.79
C GLY A 42 -5.38 1.08 -20.40
N PRO A 43 -6.46 0.55 -19.78
CA PRO A 43 -6.37 -0.06 -18.43
C PRO A 43 -5.41 -1.25 -18.29
N LEU A 44 -4.88 -1.80 -19.40
CA LEU A 44 -3.82 -2.81 -19.35
C LEU A 44 -2.56 -2.34 -18.61
N LEU A 45 -2.27 -1.04 -18.58
CA LEU A 45 -1.16 -0.48 -17.79
C LEU A 45 -1.38 -0.73 -16.29
N SER A 46 -2.56 -0.41 -15.78
CA SER A 46 -2.92 -0.66 -14.38
C SER A 46 -3.02 -2.17 -14.06
N LEU A 47 -3.45 -2.98 -15.03
CA LEU A 47 -3.46 -4.44 -14.87
C LEU A 47 -2.04 -4.99 -14.72
N ALA A 48 -1.11 -4.58 -15.57
CA ALA A 48 0.30 -4.97 -15.50
C ALA A 48 0.92 -4.59 -14.15
N GLN A 49 0.64 -3.38 -13.66
CA GLN A 49 1.04 -2.95 -12.33
C GLN A 49 0.50 -3.87 -11.23
N ASN A 50 -0.80 -4.16 -11.21
CA ASN A 50 -1.40 -4.98 -10.16
C ASN A 50 -0.90 -6.44 -10.19
N ILE A 51 -0.64 -7.00 -11.38
CA ILE A 51 0.00 -8.31 -11.52
C ILE A 51 1.42 -8.27 -10.92
N GLY A 52 2.20 -7.23 -11.24
CA GLY A 52 3.53 -7.03 -10.66
C GLY A 52 3.50 -6.93 -9.14
N LEU A 53 2.56 -6.15 -8.58
CA LEU A 53 2.36 -6.01 -7.14
C LEU A 53 2.04 -7.36 -6.45
N LEU A 54 1.13 -8.14 -7.05
CA LEU A 54 0.78 -9.47 -6.51
C LEU A 54 1.96 -10.43 -6.57
N ALA A 55 2.61 -10.53 -7.74
CA ALA A 55 3.77 -11.41 -7.92
C ALA A 55 4.92 -11.02 -6.99
N GLY A 56 5.18 -9.72 -6.83
CA GLY A 56 6.17 -9.18 -5.91
C GLY A 56 5.85 -9.50 -4.45
N ALA A 57 4.59 -9.28 -4.02
CA ALA A 57 4.17 -9.60 -2.65
C ALA A 57 4.36 -11.08 -2.32
N MET A 58 4.03 -11.96 -3.26
CA MET A 58 4.25 -13.40 -3.10
C MET A 58 5.74 -13.74 -3.06
N PHE A 59 6.51 -13.30 -4.06
CA PHE A 59 7.94 -13.63 -4.17
C PHE A 59 8.75 -13.13 -2.97
N TRP A 60 8.62 -11.85 -2.63
CA TRP A 60 9.35 -11.26 -1.51
C TRP A 60 8.83 -11.70 -0.16
N GLY A 61 7.52 -11.91 -0.03
CA GLY A 61 6.92 -12.43 1.20
C GLY A 61 7.41 -13.83 1.57
N PHE A 62 7.61 -14.72 0.59
CA PHE A 62 8.23 -16.03 0.81
C PHE A 62 9.76 -15.95 0.79
N GLY A 63 10.33 -15.20 -0.14
CA GLY A 63 11.77 -15.12 -0.38
C GLY A 63 12.54 -14.51 0.78
N CYS A 64 11.96 -13.56 1.53
CA CYS A 64 12.64 -12.95 2.66
C CYS A 64 13.02 -13.95 3.77
N ASP A 65 12.29 -15.05 3.92
CA ASP A 65 12.63 -16.10 4.88
C ASP A 65 13.64 -17.13 4.33
N ILE A 66 13.84 -17.15 3.00
CA ILE A 66 14.82 -18.04 2.34
C ILE A 66 16.17 -17.34 2.20
N PHE A 67 16.16 -16.14 1.58
CA PHE A 67 17.38 -15.40 1.23
C PHE A 67 17.88 -14.50 2.36
N GLY A 68 17.06 -14.25 3.38
CA GLY A 68 17.33 -13.31 4.45
C GLY A 68 16.54 -12.00 4.27
N ARG A 69 16.10 -11.46 5.40
CA ARG A 69 15.22 -10.29 5.43
C ARG A 69 15.95 -9.02 5.03
N ARG A 70 17.23 -8.92 5.38
CA ARG A 70 18.10 -7.79 5.03
C ARG A 70 18.21 -7.56 3.52
N TRP A 71 18.38 -8.64 2.73
CA TRP A 71 18.49 -8.54 1.28
C TRP A 71 17.17 -8.15 0.64
N ALA A 72 16.08 -8.82 1.02
CA ALA A 72 14.74 -8.48 0.52
C ALA A 72 14.39 -7.03 0.80
N PHE A 73 14.65 -6.56 2.02
CA PHE A 73 14.44 -5.18 2.46
C PHE A 73 15.07 -4.14 1.54
N ASN A 74 16.29 -4.37 1.09
CA ASN A 74 17.00 -3.42 0.23
C ASN A 74 16.65 -3.58 -1.24
N LEU A 75 16.61 -4.82 -1.75
CA LEU A 75 16.43 -5.09 -3.17
C LEU A 75 15.07 -4.61 -3.70
N THR A 76 14.03 -4.63 -2.88
CA THR A 76 12.69 -4.17 -3.26
C THR A 76 12.71 -2.72 -3.75
N LEU A 77 13.30 -1.78 -2.99
CA LEU A 77 13.42 -0.38 -3.41
C LEU A 77 14.40 -0.20 -4.58
N GLY A 78 15.51 -0.94 -4.59
CA GLY A 78 16.49 -0.88 -5.68
C GLY A 78 15.90 -1.28 -7.03
N LEU A 79 15.18 -2.40 -7.07
CA LEU A 79 14.47 -2.85 -8.28
C LEU A 79 13.42 -1.85 -8.74
N THR A 80 12.63 -1.33 -7.81
CA THR A 80 11.61 -0.32 -8.09
C THR A 80 12.24 0.93 -8.73
N ALA A 81 13.32 1.45 -8.15
CA ALA A 81 14.02 2.62 -8.64
C ALA A 81 14.58 2.42 -10.05
N VAL A 82 15.28 1.31 -10.28
CA VAL A 82 15.93 1.00 -11.57
C VAL A 82 14.88 0.84 -12.67
N TRP A 83 13.87 0.00 -12.46
CA TRP A 83 12.83 -0.21 -13.48
C TRP A 83 11.96 1.02 -13.69
N GLY A 84 11.71 1.82 -12.63
CA GLY A 84 11.02 3.10 -12.73
C GLY A 84 11.77 4.10 -13.63
N MET A 85 13.09 4.19 -13.51
CA MET A 85 13.90 5.05 -14.38
C MET A 85 13.99 4.51 -15.81
N ILE A 86 14.20 3.20 -15.98
CA ILE A 86 14.23 2.54 -17.29
C ILE A 86 12.92 2.76 -18.05
N ALA A 87 11.79 2.81 -17.35
CA ALA A 87 10.48 3.02 -17.92
C ALA A 87 10.35 4.34 -18.71
N ALA A 88 11.13 5.36 -18.38
CA ALA A 88 11.19 6.62 -19.14
C ALA A 88 11.70 6.41 -20.59
N SER A 89 12.40 5.32 -20.88
CA SER A 89 12.88 4.97 -22.22
C SER A 89 11.85 4.24 -23.09
N ALA A 90 10.69 3.88 -22.55
CA ALA A 90 9.70 3.04 -23.24
C ALA A 90 9.34 3.58 -24.63
N PRO A 91 9.49 2.75 -25.68
CA PRO A 91 9.22 3.16 -27.07
C PRO A 91 7.75 2.98 -27.46
N ASN A 92 6.98 2.17 -26.71
CA ASN A 92 5.59 1.85 -27.02
C ASN A 92 4.83 1.44 -25.75
N PHE A 93 3.51 1.30 -25.87
CA PHE A 93 2.62 0.96 -24.77
C PHE A 93 2.92 -0.42 -24.14
N ALA A 94 3.30 -1.41 -24.92
CA ALA A 94 3.62 -2.73 -24.39
C ALA A 94 4.88 -2.68 -23.49
N ALA A 95 5.91 -1.95 -23.92
CA ALA A 95 7.14 -1.78 -23.14
C ALA A 95 6.88 -1.11 -21.80
N ILE A 96 6.09 -0.03 -21.74
CA ILE A 96 5.76 0.63 -20.47
C ILE A 96 4.93 -0.29 -19.57
N GLY A 97 4.03 -1.12 -20.13
CA GLY A 97 3.29 -2.14 -19.39
C GLY A 97 4.20 -3.19 -18.74
N VAL A 98 5.20 -3.68 -19.48
CA VAL A 98 6.21 -4.62 -18.95
C VAL A 98 7.03 -3.96 -17.83
N PHE A 99 7.49 -2.73 -18.04
CA PHE A 99 8.23 -2.00 -17.01
C PHE A 99 7.36 -1.72 -15.77
N ALA A 100 6.05 -1.46 -15.97
CA ALA A 100 5.09 -1.31 -14.88
C ALA A 100 4.99 -2.58 -14.01
N ALA A 101 4.97 -3.74 -14.62
CA ALA A 101 5.01 -4.99 -13.89
C ALA A 101 6.31 -5.16 -13.08
N PHE A 102 7.46 -4.78 -13.66
CA PHE A 102 8.76 -4.93 -12.99
C PHE A 102 8.98 -3.95 -11.84
N TRP A 103 8.66 -2.65 -11.99
CA TRP A 103 8.79 -1.74 -10.84
C TRP A 103 7.80 -2.12 -9.74
N SER A 104 6.60 -2.57 -10.12
CA SER A 104 5.57 -3.00 -9.17
C SER A 104 5.91 -4.32 -8.48
N PHE A 105 6.68 -5.19 -9.12
CA PHE A 105 7.24 -6.39 -8.50
C PHE A 105 8.18 -6.03 -7.33
N GLY A 106 8.98 -4.98 -7.47
CA GLY A 106 9.76 -4.43 -6.35
C GLY A 106 8.84 -3.87 -5.25
N VAL A 107 7.89 -3.01 -5.62
CA VAL A 107 6.95 -2.35 -4.69
C VAL A 107 6.15 -3.38 -3.88
N GLY A 108 5.63 -4.44 -4.52
CA GLY A 108 4.79 -5.44 -3.86
C GLY A 108 5.43 -6.13 -2.67
N GLY A 109 6.76 -6.15 -2.61
CA GLY A 109 7.51 -6.70 -1.50
C GLY A 109 7.73 -5.77 -0.31
N ASN A 110 7.61 -4.45 -0.51
CA ASN A 110 7.96 -3.49 0.53
C ASN A 110 7.12 -3.68 1.80
N LEU A 111 5.80 -3.65 1.69
CA LEU A 111 4.91 -3.71 2.83
C LEU A 111 5.11 -4.98 3.69
N PRO A 112 5.10 -6.21 3.14
CA PRO A 112 5.26 -7.43 3.94
C PRO A 112 6.65 -7.56 4.55
N VAL A 113 7.72 -7.21 3.81
CA VAL A 113 9.10 -7.34 4.28
C VAL A 113 9.40 -6.30 5.36
N ASP A 114 9.05 -5.06 5.12
CA ASP A 114 9.33 -3.94 6.00
C ASP A 114 8.57 -4.06 7.33
N SER A 115 7.29 -4.42 7.25
CA SER A 115 6.47 -4.65 8.44
C SER A 115 7.00 -5.81 9.29
N ALA A 116 7.42 -6.90 8.65
CA ALA A 116 7.99 -8.05 9.36
C ALA A 116 9.27 -7.68 10.10
N ILE A 117 10.20 -6.99 9.42
CA ILE A 117 11.46 -6.56 10.04
C ILE A 117 11.17 -5.59 11.19
N PHE A 118 10.32 -4.60 10.96
CA PHE A 118 10.03 -3.58 11.95
C PHE A 118 9.46 -4.18 13.24
N LEU A 119 8.48 -5.07 13.12
CA LEU A 119 7.87 -5.75 14.26
C LEU A 119 8.86 -6.64 15.05
N GLU A 120 9.91 -7.13 14.41
CA GLU A 120 10.91 -7.96 15.11
C GLU A 120 11.89 -7.17 15.97
N PHE A 121 12.12 -5.91 15.63
CA PHE A 121 12.96 -5.00 16.41
C PHE A 121 12.18 -4.10 17.35
N LEU A 122 10.83 -4.12 17.32
CA LEU A 122 9.99 -3.31 18.18
C LEU A 122 9.66 -4.03 19.50
N PRO A 123 9.70 -3.29 20.63
CA PRO A 123 9.06 -3.74 21.86
C PRO A 123 7.55 -3.91 21.66
N GLY A 124 6.94 -4.88 22.34
CA GLY A 124 5.49 -5.12 22.25
C GLY A 124 4.62 -3.91 22.57
N SER A 125 5.06 -3.06 23.50
CA SER A 125 4.37 -1.83 23.88
C SER A 125 4.35 -0.73 22.79
N HIS A 126 5.15 -0.87 21.71
CA HIS A 126 5.29 0.14 20.66
C HIS A 126 4.87 -0.36 19.27
N GLN A 127 4.19 -1.50 19.18
CA GLN A 127 3.72 -2.04 17.91
C GLN A 127 2.71 -1.14 17.18
N TYR A 128 2.04 -0.22 17.90
CA TYR A 128 1.17 0.81 17.31
C TYR A 128 1.89 1.72 16.31
N LEU A 129 3.22 1.84 16.40
CA LEU A 129 4.03 2.62 15.45
C LEU A 129 3.91 2.10 14.01
N LEU A 130 3.64 0.81 13.83
CA LEU A 130 3.36 0.25 12.50
C LEU A 130 2.11 0.90 11.86
N THR A 131 1.10 1.21 12.67
CA THR A 131 -0.10 1.91 12.17
C THR A 131 0.20 3.37 11.82
N ILE A 132 1.10 4.02 12.57
CA ILE A 132 1.51 5.41 12.30
C ILE A 132 2.21 5.53 10.94
N LEU A 133 2.92 4.49 10.49
CA LEU A 133 3.55 4.47 9.16
C LEU A 133 2.55 4.68 8.00
N SER A 134 1.25 4.47 8.22
CA SER A 134 0.24 4.78 7.20
C SER A 134 0.16 6.27 6.82
N ILE A 135 0.66 7.18 7.66
CA ILE A 135 0.81 8.61 7.34
C ILE A 135 1.72 8.80 6.12
N ASP A 136 2.74 7.95 5.96
CA ASP A 136 3.66 8.02 4.83
C ASP A 136 2.93 7.85 3.48
N TRP A 137 1.77 7.19 3.48
CA TRP A 137 0.95 7.09 2.26
C TRP A 137 0.35 8.44 1.84
N ALA A 138 -0.19 9.21 2.78
CA ALA A 138 -0.73 10.54 2.48
C ALA A 138 0.40 11.51 2.06
N VAL A 139 1.54 11.44 2.72
CA VAL A 139 2.73 12.23 2.36
C VAL A 139 3.24 11.84 0.97
N ALA A 140 3.31 10.56 0.65
CA ALA A 140 3.71 10.06 -0.67
C ALA A 140 2.79 10.58 -1.79
N GLN A 141 1.47 10.65 -1.55
CA GLN A 141 0.51 11.23 -2.49
C GLN A 141 0.83 12.70 -2.77
N VAL A 142 1.09 13.48 -1.73
CA VAL A 142 1.43 14.91 -1.87
C VAL A 142 2.74 15.07 -2.64
N VAL A 143 3.78 14.30 -2.30
CA VAL A 143 5.09 14.37 -2.97
C VAL A 143 4.97 14.01 -4.45
N ALA A 144 4.26 12.93 -4.79
CA ALA A 144 4.05 12.54 -6.19
C ALA A 144 3.35 13.64 -6.99
N ASN A 145 2.27 14.20 -6.45
CA ASN A 145 1.49 15.25 -7.13
C ASN A 145 2.24 16.59 -7.21
N LEU A 146 3.05 16.92 -6.19
CA LEU A 146 3.89 18.12 -6.20
C LEU A 146 4.93 18.08 -7.33
N ILE A 147 5.51 16.91 -7.60
CA ILE A 147 6.47 16.71 -8.70
C ILE A 147 5.72 16.58 -10.04
N ALA A 148 4.55 15.96 -10.05
CA ALA A 148 3.73 15.79 -11.26
C ALA A 148 3.25 17.13 -11.83
N TRP A 149 2.78 18.03 -10.99
CA TRP A 149 2.20 19.30 -11.43
C TRP A 149 3.12 20.09 -12.39
N PRO A 150 4.38 20.44 -12.06
CA PRO A 150 5.25 21.13 -12.99
C PRO A 150 5.70 20.30 -14.20
N LEU A 151 5.89 19.00 -14.05
CA LEU A 151 6.40 18.15 -15.12
C LEU A 151 5.31 17.71 -16.10
N LEU A 152 4.19 17.23 -15.59
CA LEU A 152 3.09 16.76 -16.40
C LEU A 152 2.17 17.91 -16.85
N GLY A 153 1.97 18.91 -16.00
CA GLY A 153 1.09 20.03 -16.32
C GLY A 153 1.56 20.92 -17.47
N TYR A 154 2.88 21.05 -17.65
CA TYR A 154 3.45 21.93 -18.69
C TYR A 154 4.11 21.21 -19.86
N ARG A 155 4.42 19.91 -19.74
CA ARG A 155 5.24 19.19 -20.71
C ARG A 155 4.59 17.90 -21.21
N THR A 156 3.27 17.87 -21.22
CA THR A 156 2.47 16.79 -21.82
C THR A 156 1.41 17.36 -22.75
N CYS A 157 1.02 16.58 -23.73
CA CYS A 157 -0.05 16.92 -24.65
C CYS A 157 -1.37 17.15 -23.90
N GLN A 158 -2.20 18.07 -24.43
CA GLN A 158 -3.54 18.27 -23.93
C GLN A 158 -4.45 17.09 -24.33
N GLN A 159 -5.54 16.91 -23.60
CA GLN A 159 -6.53 15.86 -23.91
C GLN A 159 -7.18 16.06 -25.30
N THR A 160 -7.18 17.28 -25.79
CA THR A 160 -7.79 17.68 -27.08
C THR A 160 -6.84 17.51 -28.28
N ASP A 161 -5.54 17.25 -28.03
CA ASP A 161 -4.54 17.14 -29.08
C ASP A 161 -4.71 15.81 -29.82
N THR A 162 -4.96 15.87 -31.11
CA THR A 162 -5.15 14.69 -31.97
C THR A 162 -3.84 14.01 -32.33
N ASP A 163 -2.75 14.79 -32.46
CA ASP A 163 -1.42 14.34 -32.88
C ASP A 163 -0.39 14.62 -31.79
N CYS A 164 -0.37 13.79 -30.75
CA CYS A 164 0.57 13.92 -29.65
C CYS A 164 1.91 13.29 -30.00
N THR A 165 2.92 14.10 -30.28
CA THR A 165 4.26 13.60 -30.59
C THR A 165 5.09 13.34 -29.32
N ARG A 166 6.07 12.45 -29.42
CA ARG A 166 6.98 12.13 -28.32
C ARG A 166 7.69 13.38 -27.76
N SER A 167 8.06 14.33 -28.63
CA SER A 167 8.79 15.54 -28.25
C SER A 167 7.94 16.50 -27.42
N GLU A 168 6.65 16.53 -27.65
CA GLU A 168 5.69 17.37 -26.92
C GLU A 168 5.22 16.73 -25.62
N ASN A 169 5.39 15.40 -25.50
CA ASN A 169 4.91 14.61 -24.37
C ASN A 169 6.05 14.07 -23.50
N MET A 170 7.16 14.81 -23.39
CA MET A 170 8.32 14.39 -22.59
C MET A 170 8.07 14.45 -21.08
N GLY A 171 7.02 15.13 -20.63
CA GLY A 171 6.73 15.36 -19.21
C GLY A 171 6.65 14.07 -18.39
N TRP A 172 5.96 13.04 -18.90
CA TRP A 172 5.83 11.79 -18.17
C TRP A 172 7.17 11.03 -18.06
N ARG A 173 8.08 11.18 -19.04
CA ARG A 173 9.43 10.59 -18.98
C ARG A 173 10.27 11.27 -17.92
N TYR A 174 10.25 12.61 -17.87
CA TYR A 174 10.93 13.37 -16.82
C TYR A 174 10.36 13.06 -15.43
N PHE A 175 9.04 12.91 -15.35
CA PHE A 175 8.39 12.52 -14.11
C PHE A 175 8.82 11.11 -13.65
N MET A 176 8.89 10.12 -14.53
CA MET A 176 9.39 8.78 -14.24
C MET A 176 10.85 8.79 -13.75
N ILE A 177 11.72 9.60 -14.38
CA ILE A 177 13.11 9.77 -13.95
C ILE A 177 13.15 10.42 -12.56
N ALA A 178 12.34 11.44 -12.31
CA ALA A 178 12.30 12.11 -11.01
C ALA A 178 11.82 11.17 -9.90
N MET A 179 10.76 10.40 -10.14
CA MET A 179 10.20 9.46 -9.17
C MET A 179 11.12 8.25 -8.94
N GLY A 180 11.71 7.71 -10.01
CA GLY A 180 12.73 6.67 -9.91
C GLY A 180 13.99 7.17 -9.19
N GLY A 181 14.42 8.40 -9.46
CA GLY A 181 15.53 9.05 -8.77
C GLY A 181 15.26 9.27 -7.28
N LEU A 182 14.05 9.70 -6.92
CA LEU A 182 13.62 9.81 -5.52
C LEU A 182 13.67 8.45 -4.82
N THR A 183 13.14 7.40 -5.46
CA THR A 183 13.17 6.04 -4.93
C THR A 183 14.63 5.52 -4.84
N LEU A 184 15.49 5.90 -5.79
CA LEU A 184 16.93 5.57 -5.73
C LEU A 184 17.60 6.25 -4.54
N ILE A 185 17.28 7.50 -4.25
CA ILE A 185 17.79 8.19 -3.06
C ILE A 185 17.34 7.46 -1.79
N MET A 186 16.07 7.08 -1.70
CA MET A 186 15.55 6.28 -0.58
C MET A 186 16.31 4.95 -0.44
N PHE A 187 16.60 4.27 -1.57
CA PHE A 187 17.40 3.05 -1.59
C PHE A 187 18.85 3.30 -1.11
N ILE A 188 19.49 4.35 -1.58
CA ILE A 188 20.87 4.71 -1.17
C ILE A 188 20.91 5.00 0.32
N LEU A 189 20.00 5.80 0.85
CA LEU A 189 19.90 6.09 2.27
C LEU A 189 19.67 4.81 3.08
N ARG A 190 18.80 3.92 2.60
CA ARG A 190 18.47 2.67 3.24
C ARG A 190 19.62 1.66 3.26
N PHE A 191 20.36 1.57 2.16
CA PHE A 191 21.42 0.58 1.98
C PHE A 191 22.76 1.03 2.56
N PHE A 192 23.14 2.29 2.34
CA PHE A 192 24.47 2.80 2.70
C PHE A 192 24.50 3.58 4.02
N CYS A 193 23.44 4.33 4.33
CA CYS A 193 23.43 5.18 5.53
C CYS A 193 22.87 4.45 6.76
N PHE A 194 22.06 3.42 6.57
CA PHE A 194 21.50 2.63 7.65
C PHE A 194 22.00 1.19 7.62
N THR A 195 22.61 0.73 8.70
CA THR A 195 23.01 -0.67 8.81
C THR A 195 21.84 -1.47 9.38
N ILE A 196 21.13 -2.17 8.51
CA ILE A 196 20.13 -3.14 8.96
C ILE A 196 20.81 -4.42 9.39
N PHE A 197 20.46 -4.91 10.56
CA PHE A 197 20.86 -6.24 11.03
C PHE A 197 19.84 -7.28 10.56
N GLU A 198 20.32 -8.53 10.41
CA GLU A 198 19.40 -9.63 10.23
C GLU A 198 18.63 -9.85 11.53
N SER A 199 17.37 -10.25 11.42
CA SER A 199 16.53 -10.43 12.59
C SER A 199 17.08 -11.51 13.54
N PRO A 200 17.17 -11.23 14.85
CA PRO A 200 17.55 -12.25 15.84
C PRO A 200 16.65 -13.51 15.77
N LYS A 201 15.34 -13.33 15.58
CA LYS A 201 14.39 -14.44 15.44
C LYS A 201 14.65 -15.28 14.19
N TYR A 202 15.01 -14.63 13.08
CA TYR A 202 15.38 -15.33 11.85
C TYR A 202 16.68 -16.12 12.02
N LEU A 203 17.69 -15.53 12.67
CA LEU A 203 18.98 -16.18 12.94
C LEU A 203 18.80 -17.40 13.84
N MET A 204 18.02 -17.31 14.91
CA MET A 204 17.67 -18.44 15.77
C MET A 204 16.96 -19.55 14.97
N GLY A 205 15.98 -19.18 14.11
CA GLY A 205 15.30 -20.14 13.24
C GLY A 205 16.22 -20.86 12.24
N LYS A 206 17.43 -20.34 12.00
CA LYS A 206 18.48 -20.95 11.17
C LYS A 206 19.56 -21.67 12.02
N GLY A 207 19.42 -21.74 13.34
CA GLY A 207 20.41 -22.32 14.26
C GLY A 207 21.71 -21.49 14.37
N ARG A 208 21.60 -20.16 14.16
CA ARG A 208 22.71 -19.19 14.27
C ARG A 208 22.56 -18.36 15.53
N ASP A 209 22.50 -19.02 16.69
CA ASP A 209 22.18 -18.40 17.97
C ASP A 209 23.26 -17.41 18.44
N GLU A 210 24.54 -17.72 18.17
CA GLU A 210 25.65 -16.80 18.44
C GLU A 210 25.50 -15.48 17.68
N ASP A 211 25.09 -15.53 16.41
CA ASP A 211 24.85 -14.34 15.62
C ASP A 211 23.63 -13.58 16.12
N ALA A 212 22.59 -14.27 16.57
CA ALA A 212 21.39 -13.65 17.15
C ALA A 212 21.75 -12.86 18.43
N VAL A 213 22.52 -13.44 19.35
CA VAL A 213 23.02 -12.77 20.55
C VAL A 213 23.88 -11.58 20.18
N ARG A 214 24.79 -11.72 19.21
CA ARG A 214 25.64 -10.63 18.72
C ARG A 214 24.81 -9.46 18.19
N VAL A 215 23.74 -9.72 17.44
CA VAL A 215 22.85 -8.67 16.93
C VAL A 215 22.14 -7.95 18.08
N VAL A 216 21.64 -8.66 19.09
CA VAL A 216 21.00 -8.06 20.25
C VAL A 216 21.97 -7.14 21.02
N HIS A 217 23.20 -7.59 21.22
CA HIS A 217 24.25 -6.77 21.86
C HIS A 217 24.60 -5.54 21.02
N GLU A 218 24.69 -5.68 19.71
CA GLU A 218 25.02 -4.55 18.83
C GLU A 218 23.89 -3.51 18.79
N VAL A 219 22.63 -3.95 18.78
CA VAL A 219 21.47 -3.06 18.90
C VAL A 219 21.46 -2.35 20.26
N ALA A 220 21.75 -3.07 21.36
CA ALA A 220 21.87 -2.47 22.67
C ALA A 220 22.99 -1.43 22.72
N ARG A 221 24.16 -1.71 22.15
CA ARG A 221 25.28 -0.79 22.04
C ARG A 221 24.90 0.49 21.28
N ARG A 222 24.19 0.38 20.15
CA ARG A 222 23.69 1.53 19.38
C ARG A 222 22.66 2.37 20.16
N ASN A 223 21.91 1.71 20.99
CA ASN A 223 20.95 2.37 21.90
C ASN A 223 21.61 2.93 23.17
N ARG A 224 22.94 2.81 23.31
CA ARG A 224 23.69 3.20 24.52
C ARG A 224 23.19 2.49 25.78
N THR A 225 22.80 1.23 25.63
CA THR A 225 22.36 0.33 26.70
C THR A 225 23.16 -0.95 26.65
N THR A 226 23.08 -1.78 27.69
CA THR A 226 23.68 -3.11 27.74
C THR A 226 22.58 -4.17 27.73
N SER A 227 22.85 -5.33 27.14
CA SER A 227 22.01 -6.52 27.21
C SER A 227 22.74 -7.59 27.99
N ALA A 228 22.03 -8.27 28.86
CA ALA A 228 22.57 -9.40 29.63
C ALA A 228 22.32 -10.76 28.91
N LEU A 229 21.70 -10.76 27.73
CA LEU A 229 21.36 -11.98 27.00
C LEU A 229 22.62 -12.80 26.67
N SER A 230 22.65 -14.05 27.08
CA SER A 230 23.73 -15.00 26.79
C SER A 230 23.24 -16.12 25.85
N ILE A 231 24.19 -16.89 25.32
CA ILE A 231 23.86 -18.09 24.52
C ILE A 231 23.21 -19.15 25.38
N GLU A 232 23.64 -19.25 26.65
CA GLU A 232 23.11 -20.18 27.64
C GLU A 232 21.63 -19.92 27.90
N ASP A 233 21.21 -18.66 27.95
CA ASP A 233 19.81 -18.27 28.12
C ASP A 233 18.94 -18.73 26.95
N LEU A 234 19.46 -18.65 25.71
CA LEU A 234 18.74 -19.14 24.53
C LEU A 234 18.62 -20.65 24.55
N LYS A 235 19.72 -21.37 24.86
CA LYS A 235 19.72 -22.83 24.97
C LYS A 235 18.81 -23.35 26.09
N ALA A 236 18.70 -22.62 27.20
CA ALA A 236 17.81 -22.98 28.29
C ALA A 236 16.31 -22.89 27.89
N CYS A 237 15.98 -22.14 26.86
CA CYS A 237 14.61 -22.00 26.33
C CYS A 237 14.30 -23.02 25.21
N GLU A 238 15.27 -23.81 24.75
CA GLU A 238 15.04 -24.78 23.67
C GLU A 238 14.31 -26.01 24.24
N PRO A 239 13.28 -26.51 23.53
CA PRO A 239 12.65 -27.79 23.87
C PRO A 239 13.63 -28.95 23.69
N ASP A 240 13.60 -29.92 24.60
CA ASP A 240 14.42 -31.15 24.52
C ASP A 240 14.27 -31.81 23.14
N GLY A 241 15.39 -31.98 22.41
CA GLY A 241 15.42 -32.61 21.08
C GLY A 241 15.42 -31.64 19.87
N TYR A 242 15.55 -30.35 20.06
CA TYR A 242 15.63 -29.39 18.95
C TYR A 242 17.01 -29.46 18.26
N VAL A 243 17.06 -30.04 17.06
CA VAL A 243 18.26 -30.02 16.21
C VAL A 243 18.22 -28.80 15.29
N GLY A 244 18.93 -27.75 15.68
CA GLY A 244 18.89 -26.40 15.12
C GLY A 244 19.53 -26.20 13.73
N ARG A 245 19.27 -27.05 12.74
CA ARG A 245 19.66 -26.80 11.34
C ARG A 245 18.47 -26.92 10.40
N ALA A 246 17.68 -25.85 10.34
CA ALA A 246 16.65 -25.77 9.30
C ALA A 246 17.29 -25.41 7.95
N THR A 247 17.15 -26.29 6.98
CA THR A 247 17.51 -25.99 5.57
C THR A 247 16.52 -25.03 4.94
N ALA A 248 16.87 -24.42 3.79
CA ALA A 248 15.93 -23.58 3.04
C ALA A 248 14.65 -24.36 2.68
N GLY A 249 14.75 -25.67 2.42
CA GLY A 249 13.61 -26.56 2.20
C GLY A 249 12.71 -26.68 3.43
N ASP A 250 13.28 -26.74 4.64
CA ASP A 250 12.51 -26.79 5.88
C ASP A 250 11.82 -25.45 6.22
N ALA A 251 12.40 -24.32 5.79
CA ALA A 251 11.75 -23.02 5.92
C ALA A 251 10.54 -22.90 4.98
N VAL A 252 10.66 -23.39 3.75
CA VAL A 252 9.54 -23.49 2.80
C VAL A 252 8.49 -24.46 3.32
N LYS A 253 8.91 -25.64 3.80
CA LYS A 253 8.01 -26.65 4.36
C LYS A 253 7.29 -26.15 5.61
N ARG A 254 7.98 -25.47 6.54
CA ARG A 254 7.36 -24.83 7.70
C ARG A 254 6.38 -23.70 7.31
N LYS A 255 6.66 -22.93 6.24
CA LYS A 255 5.69 -21.95 5.75
C LYS A 255 4.50 -22.60 5.04
N LEU A 256 4.72 -23.68 4.30
CA LEU A 256 3.64 -24.49 3.75
C LEU A 256 2.85 -25.21 4.87
N GLU A 257 3.51 -25.62 5.95
CA GLU A 257 2.89 -26.15 7.17
C GLU A 257 2.29 -25.04 8.04
N ALA A 258 2.82 -23.80 8.02
CA ALA A 258 2.25 -22.63 8.69
C ALA A 258 1.09 -22.00 7.89
N VAL A 259 0.94 -22.32 6.60
CA VAL A 259 -0.35 -22.32 5.87
C VAL A 259 -1.19 -23.54 6.36
N ASN A 260 -1.01 -23.92 7.61
CA ASN A 260 -1.80 -24.97 8.22
C ASN A 260 -3.26 -24.49 8.22
N LEU A 261 -4.10 -25.22 7.53
CA LEU A 261 -5.54 -24.98 7.46
C LEU A 261 -6.16 -24.83 8.88
N ASP A 262 -5.44 -25.26 9.91
CA ASP A 262 -5.87 -25.13 11.31
C ASP A 262 -5.93 -23.66 11.77
N HIS A 263 -4.96 -22.81 11.38
CA HIS A 263 -5.03 -21.36 11.65
C HIS A 263 -6.13 -20.66 10.85
N VAL A 264 -6.37 -21.10 9.62
CA VAL A 264 -7.50 -20.61 8.83
C VAL A 264 -8.80 -21.14 9.44
N ARG A 265 -8.85 -22.42 9.79
CA ARG A 265 -10.03 -23.05 10.40
C ARG A 265 -10.38 -22.42 11.75
N SER A 266 -9.40 -22.01 12.55
CA SER A 266 -9.64 -21.32 13.82
C SER A 266 -10.36 -19.98 13.65
N LEU A 267 -10.10 -19.26 12.56
CA LEU A 267 -10.80 -18.00 12.23
C LEU A 267 -12.28 -18.21 11.86
N PHE A 268 -12.69 -19.43 11.59
CA PHE A 268 -14.07 -19.82 11.29
C PHE A 268 -14.67 -20.77 12.35
N ALA A 269 -13.98 -20.92 13.50
CA ALA A 269 -14.39 -21.91 14.52
C ALA A 269 -15.70 -21.56 15.22
N THR A 270 -16.06 -20.30 15.36
CA THR A 270 -17.31 -19.87 15.94
C THR A 270 -18.16 -19.07 14.93
N PRO A 271 -19.50 -19.14 14.94
CA PRO A 271 -20.33 -18.42 13.99
C PRO A 271 -20.08 -16.90 13.98
N LYS A 272 -19.81 -16.29 15.16
CA LYS A 272 -19.51 -14.86 15.27
C LYS A 272 -18.15 -14.51 14.64
N LEU A 273 -17.13 -15.33 14.86
CA LEU A 273 -15.80 -15.11 14.30
C LEU A 273 -15.80 -15.37 12.80
N ALA A 274 -16.47 -16.43 12.36
CA ALA A 274 -16.64 -16.75 10.93
C ALA A 274 -17.32 -15.61 10.16
N TYR A 275 -18.41 -15.08 10.73
CA TYR A 275 -19.10 -13.91 10.16
C TYR A 275 -18.17 -12.69 10.09
N SER A 276 -17.46 -12.38 11.18
CA SER A 276 -16.56 -11.22 11.22
C SER A 276 -15.40 -11.36 10.24
N THR A 277 -14.80 -12.54 10.14
CA THR A 277 -13.71 -12.83 9.19
C THR A 277 -14.22 -12.69 7.75
N GLY A 278 -15.33 -13.33 7.41
CA GLY A 278 -15.94 -13.26 6.09
C GLY A 278 -16.37 -11.85 5.70
N ALA A 279 -17.02 -11.13 6.61
CA ALA A 279 -17.43 -9.75 6.40
C ALA A 279 -16.22 -8.83 6.18
N LEU A 280 -15.15 -9.00 6.97
CA LEU A 280 -13.94 -8.19 6.82
C LEU A 280 -13.20 -8.49 5.50
N MET A 281 -13.16 -9.76 5.07
CA MET A 281 -12.63 -10.13 3.75
C MET A 281 -13.43 -9.47 2.62
N LEU A 282 -14.77 -9.42 2.74
CA LEU A 282 -15.63 -8.73 1.76
C LEU A 282 -15.44 -7.21 1.78
N VAL A 283 -15.28 -6.60 2.96
CA VAL A 283 -14.95 -5.17 3.06
C VAL A 283 -13.65 -4.84 2.33
N TRP A 284 -12.60 -5.63 2.57
CA TRP A 284 -11.33 -5.48 1.86
C TRP A 284 -11.44 -5.76 0.36
N ALA A 285 -12.30 -6.71 -0.06
CA ALA A 285 -12.59 -6.98 -1.47
C ALA A 285 -13.28 -5.77 -2.13
N PHE A 286 -14.34 -5.23 -1.52
CA PHE A 286 -15.08 -4.10 -2.07
C PHE A 286 -14.25 -2.85 -2.16
N ILE A 287 -13.45 -2.54 -1.12
CA ILE A 287 -12.51 -1.42 -1.14
C ILE A 287 -11.40 -1.67 -2.15
N GLY A 288 -10.85 -2.90 -2.21
CA GLY A 288 -9.83 -3.32 -3.16
C GLY A 288 -10.25 -3.24 -4.62
N LEU A 289 -11.55 -3.39 -4.92
CA LEU A 289 -12.10 -3.17 -6.26
C LEU A 289 -12.47 -1.70 -6.47
N GLY A 290 -13.19 -1.09 -5.53
CA GLY A 290 -13.74 0.25 -5.67
C GLY A 290 -12.67 1.35 -5.73
N TYR A 291 -11.64 1.25 -4.89
CA TYR A 291 -10.60 2.28 -4.84
C TYR A 291 -9.76 2.34 -6.13
N PRO A 292 -9.18 1.25 -6.65
CA PRO A 292 -8.43 1.31 -7.91
C PRO A 292 -9.30 1.61 -9.12
N LEU A 293 -10.55 1.18 -9.13
CA LEU A 293 -11.48 1.45 -10.24
C LEU A 293 -11.69 2.96 -10.46
N TYR A 294 -11.57 3.76 -9.43
CA TYR A 294 -11.65 5.22 -9.52
C TYR A 294 -10.28 5.89 -9.51
N ASN A 295 -9.46 5.60 -8.49
CA ASN A 295 -8.18 6.32 -8.28
C ASN A 295 -7.10 6.03 -9.33
N ALA A 296 -7.07 4.82 -9.91
CA ALA A 296 -6.13 4.52 -10.97
C ALA A 296 -6.36 5.37 -12.23
N PHE A 297 -7.58 5.90 -12.39
CA PHE A 297 -7.98 6.69 -13.56
C PHE A 297 -8.40 8.12 -13.20
N LEU A 298 -8.22 8.54 -11.96
CA LEU A 298 -8.68 9.85 -11.47
C LEU A 298 -8.18 11.04 -12.31
N PRO A 299 -6.88 11.17 -12.66
CA PRO A 299 -6.42 12.26 -13.53
C PRO A 299 -7.06 12.21 -14.92
N TYR A 300 -7.27 11.01 -15.47
CA TYR A 300 -7.94 10.83 -16.77
C TYR A 300 -9.41 11.25 -16.70
N ILE A 301 -10.13 10.82 -15.67
CA ILE A 301 -11.52 11.22 -15.44
C ILE A 301 -11.63 12.73 -15.24
N GLN A 302 -10.70 13.33 -14.51
CA GLN A 302 -10.65 14.77 -14.30
C GLN A 302 -10.38 15.56 -15.59
N SER A 303 -9.45 15.11 -16.44
CA SER A 303 -9.14 15.75 -17.70
C SER A 303 -10.31 15.65 -18.68
N THR A 304 -10.93 14.49 -18.78
CA THR A 304 -12.08 14.25 -19.67
C THR A 304 -13.29 15.09 -19.25
N ARG A 305 -13.66 15.07 -17.97
CA ARG A 305 -14.77 15.87 -17.44
C ARG A 305 -14.45 17.37 -17.44
N GLY A 306 -13.18 17.75 -17.21
CA GLY A 306 -12.73 19.11 -17.30
C GLY A 306 -12.87 19.67 -18.72
N ALA A 307 -12.60 18.86 -19.74
CA ALA A 307 -12.81 19.23 -21.15
C ALA A 307 -14.30 19.55 -21.42
N ASP A 308 -15.22 18.75 -20.87
CA ASP A 308 -16.68 19.01 -20.99
C ASP A 308 -17.08 20.36 -20.36
N PHE A 309 -16.34 20.82 -19.34
CA PHE A 309 -16.56 22.12 -18.67
C PHE A 309 -15.77 23.28 -19.30
N GLY A 310 -15.01 23.04 -20.38
CA GLY A 310 -14.13 24.03 -21.01
C GLY A 310 -12.83 24.31 -20.24
N ASP A 311 -12.45 23.46 -19.30
CA ASP A 311 -11.30 23.63 -18.38
C ASP A 311 -10.42 22.36 -18.35
N GLY A 312 -10.28 21.68 -19.48
CA GLY A 312 -9.58 20.39 -19.61
C GLY A 312 -8.06 20.49 -19.74
N SER A 313 -7.41 21.60 -19.33
CA SER A 313 -5.96 21.73 -19.45
C SER A 313 -5.22 20.77 -18.51
N THR A 314 -4.10 20.21 -18.99
CA THR A 314 -3.25 19.33 -18.19
C THR A 314 -2.73 20.01 -16.95
N TYR A 315 -2.40 21.30 -17.03
CA TYR A 315 -1.98 22.12 -15.90
C TYR A 315 -3.02 22.12 -14.77
N ILE A 316 -4.29 22.37 -15.10
CA ILE A 316 -5.39 22.42 -14.14
C ILE A 316 -5.64 21.02 -13.55
N THR A 317 -5.59 19.97 -14.36
CA THR A 317 -5.77 18.58 -13.93
C THR A 317 -4.75 18.20 -12.86
N TYR A 318 -3.46 18.44 -13.09
CA TYR A 318 -2.41 18.08 -12.12
C TYR A 318 -2.36 19.02 -10.91
N ARG A 319 -2.69 20.31 -11.08
CA ARG A 319 -2.91 21.23 -9.94
C ARG A 319 -4.02 20.71 -9.04
N ASN A 320 -5.16 20.33 -9.62
CA ASN A 320 -6.30 19.82 -8.87
C ASN A 320 -5.97 18.51 -8.17
N SER A 321 -5.21 17.62 -8.81
CA SER A 321 -4.72 16.38 -8.20
C SER A 321 -3.84 16.67 -6.97
N LEU A 322 -3.00 17.70 -7.01
CA LEU A 322 -2.21 18.13 -5.85
C LEU A 322 -3.11 18.65 -4.73
N ILE A 323 -4.09 19.50 -5.04
CA ILE A 323 -5.02 20.03 -4.03
C ILE A 323 -5.77 18.88 -3.33
N ILE A 324 -6.24 17.90 -4.10
CA ILE A 324 -6.92 16.72 -3.58
C ILE A 324 -5.97 15.93 -2.65
N ALA A 325 -4.72 15.72 -3.05
CA ALA A 325 -3.74 15.01 -2.24
C ALA A 325 -3.44 15.72 -0.91
N VAL A 326 -3.24 17.05 -0.94
CA VAL A 326 -2.99 17.86 0.27
C VAL A 326 -4.16 17.78 1.26
N LEU A 327 -5.40 17.85 0.76
CA LEU A 327 -6.59 17.73 1.62
C LEU A 327 -6.83 16.31 2.14
N GLY A 328 -6.19 15.31 1.59
CA GLY A 328 -6.18 13.95 2.13
C GLY A 328 -5.39 13.82 3.45
N VAL A 329 -4.34 14.61 3.66
CA VAL A 329 -3.47 14.54 4.84
C VAL A 329 -4.23 14.78 6.15
N PRO A 330 -5.02 15.87 6.31
CA PRO A 330 -5.85 16.05 7.49
C PRO A 330 -6.82 14.89 7.74
N GLY A 331 -7.33 14.26 6.67
CA GLY A 331 -8.19 13.08 6.77
C GLY A 331 -7.52 11.93 7.51
N ALA A 332 -6.29 11.59 7.15
CA ALA A 332 -5.52 10.54 7.82
C ALA A 332 -5.31 10.84 9.32
N LEU A 333 -5.01 12.10 9.67
CA LEU A 333 -4.83 12.51 11.06
C LEU A 333 -6.15 12.45 11.86
N ILE A 334 -7.24 12.94 11.28
CA ILE A 334 -8.57 12.92 11.90
C ILE A 334 -9.06 11.48 12.08
N GLY A 335 -8.72 10.58 11.17
CA GLY A 335 -9.02 9.15 11.32
C GLY A 335 -8.48 8.57 12.62
N GLY A 336 -7.26 8.93 13.00
CA GLY A 336 -6.65 8.53 14.28
C GLY A 336 -7.39 9.08 15.51
N VAL A 337 -7.95 10.29 15.43
CA VAL A 337 -8.72 10.90 16.51
C VAL A 337 -10.13 10.30 16.60
N LEU A 338 -10.79 10.06 15.46
CA LEU A 338 -12.16 9.54 15.42
C LEU A 338 -12.31 8.17 16.08
N VAL A 339 -11.29 7.31 15.99
CA VAL A 339 -11.31 5.97 16.61
C VAL A 339 -11.36 6.01 18.13
N GLU A 340 -10.89 7.09 18.74
CA GLU A 340 -10.88 7.26 20.20
C GLU A 340 -12.16 7.90 20.75
N LEU A 341 -13.06 8.40 19.89
CA LEU A 341 -14.31 9.02 20.32
C LEU A 341 -15.29 8.01 20.97
N PRO A 342 -15.88 8.34 22.15
CA PRO A 342 -16.69 7.41 22.93
C PRO A 342 -17.94 6.86 22.23
N HIS A 343 -18.54 7.63 21.36
CA HIS A 343 -19.83 7.29 20.73
C HIS A 343 -19.68 6.62 19.34
N PHE A 344 -18.54 6.77 18.69
CA PHE A 344 -18.30 6.23 17.35
C PHE A 344 -17.57 4.89 17.39
N GLY A 345 -16.48 4.80 18.17
CA GLY A 345 -15.58 3.67 18.15
C GLY A 345 -14.95 3.44 16.77
N ARG A 346 -14.22 2.35 16.64
CA ARG A 346 -13.56 2.00 15.37
C ARG A 346 -14.54 1.57 14.29
N ARG A 347 -15.54 0.77 14.67
CA ARG A 347 -16.58 0.30 13.74
C ARG A 347 -17.42 1.46 13.19
N GLY A 348 -17.88 2.37 14.05
CA GLY A 348 -18.68 3.52 13.65
C GLY A 348 -17.90 4.48 12.75
N ALA A 349 -16.65 4.79 13.12
CA ALA A 349 -15.76 5.65 12.32
C ALA A 349 -15.48 5.06 10.93
N LEU A 350 -15.20 3.76 10.84
CA LEU A 350 -14.97 3.06 9.58
C LEU A 350 -16.26 3.02 8.73
N SER A 351 -17.40 2.65 9.30
CA SER A 351 -18.67 2.59 8.57
C SER A 351 -19.05 3.95 8.00
N LEU A 352 -19.02 5.00 8.83
CA LEU A 352 -19.39 6.35 8.42
C LEU A 352 -18.45 6.89 7.33
N SER A 353 -17.14 6.80 7.54
CA SER A 353 -16.15 7.31 6.56
C SER A 353 -16.25 6.59 5.23
N THR A 354 -16.48 5.26 5.24
CA THR A 354 -16.63 4.46 4.02
C THR A 354 -17.92 4.81 3.26
N ILE A 355 -19.06 4.97 3.97
CA ILE A 355 -20.32 5.41 3.35
C ILE A 355 -20.18 6.80 2.76
N LEU A 356 -19.61 7.76 3.51
CA LEU A 356 -19.39 9.12 3.02
C LEU A 356 -18.48 9.15 1.79
N THR A 357 -17.45 8.30 1.73
CA THR A 357 -16.58 8.16 0.56
C THR A 357 -17.41 7.77 -0.67
N GLY A 358 -18.31 6.80 -0.56
CA GLY A 358 -19.22 6.41 -1.65
C GLY A 358 -20.22 7.50 -2.04
N ILE A 359 -20.78 8.20 -1.06
CA ILE A 359 -21.72 9.32 -1.29
C ILE A 359 -21.03 10.45 -2.04
N PHE A 360 -19.80 10.86 -1.62
CA PHE A 360 -19.07 11.93 -2.31
C PHE A 360 -18.67 11.55 -3.72
N LEU A 361 -18.42 10.27 -4.00
CA LEU A 361 -18.26 9.79 -5.38
C LEU A 361 -19.54 9.99 -6.19
N TYR A 362 -20.70 9.65 -5.67
CA TYR A 362 -21.95 9.93 -6.36
C TYR A 362 -22.20 11.42 -6.55
N CYS A 363 -21.93 12.24 -5.54
CA CYS A 363 -22.02 13.70 -5.67
C CYS A 363 -21.08 14.24 -6.75
N SER A 364 -19.90 13.64 -6.97
CA SER A 364 -18.98 14.07 -8.03
C SER A 364 -19.58 13.93 -9.44
N THR A 365 -20.52 13.02 -9.65
CA THR A 365 -21.21 12.86 -10.94
C THR A 365 -22.19 13.99 -11.24
N THR A 366 -22.67 14.71 -10.24
CA THR A 366 -23.58 15.84 -10.38
C THR A 366 -22.87 17.18 -10.56
N ALA A 367 -21.53 17.16 -10.60
CA ALA A 367 -20.75 18.37 -10.79
C ALA A 367 -21.04 19.02 -12.15
N THR A 368 -21.30 20.32 -12.13
CA THR A 368 -21.58 21.15 -13.33
C THR A 368 -20.45 22.09 -13.67
N SER A 369 -19.35 22.08 -12.89
CA SER A 369 -18.16 22.90 -13.09
C SER A 369 -16.92 22.22 -12.57
N SER A 370 -15.75 22.59 -13.07
CA SER A 370 -14.45 22.09 -12.61
C SER A 370 -14.22 22.31 -11.11
N SER A 371 -14.65 23.46 -10.57
CA SER A 371 -14.52 23.74 -9.13
C SER A 371 -15.46 22.88 -8.29
N SER A 372 -16.67 22.59 -8.75
CA SER A 372 -17.57 21.64 -8.07
C SER A 372 -17.02 20.23 -8.10
N LEU A 373 -16.49 19.79 -9.23
CA LEU A 373 -15.83 18.47 -9.35
C LEU A 373 -14.62 18.37 -8.42
N LEU A 374 -13.79 19.42 -8.35
CA LEU A 374 -12.66 19.48 -7.43
C LEU A 374 -13.13 19.36 -5.96
N GLY A 375 -14.16 20.11 -5.58
CA GLY A 375 -14.70 20.08 -4.22
C GLY A 375 -15.16 18.67 -3.79
N TRP A 376 -15.91 17.98 -4.66
CA TRP A 376 -16.35 16.62 -4.39
C TRP A 376 -15.19 15.62 -4.31
N ASN A 377 -14.18 15.77 -5.18
CA ASN A 377 -12.98 14.94 -5.12
C ASN A 377 -12.14 15.17 -3.86
N CYS A 378 -12.08 16.40 -3.38
CA CYS A 378 -11.43 16.73 -2.11
C CYS A 378 -12.16 16.05 -0.94
N ALA A 379 -13.49 16.12 -0.89
CA ALA A 379 -14.31 15.46 0.12
C ALA A 379 -14.16 13.93 0.06
N TYR A 380 -14.16 13.36 -1.14
CA TYR A 380 -13.88 11.94 -1.37
C TYR A 380 -12.50 11.54 -0.82
N ASN A 381 -11.44 12.25 -1.20
CA ASN A 381 -10.08 11.89 -0.78
C ASN A 381 -9.87 12.06 0.73
N PHE A 382 -10.47 13.09 1.32
CA PHE A 382 -10.47 13.32 2.76
C PHE A 382 -11.10 12.14 3.51
N THR A 383 -12.32 11.73 3.13
CA THR A 383 -13.03 10.62 3.79
C THR A 383 -12.40 9.27 3.51
N SER A 384 -11.84 9.04 2.32
CA SER A 384 -11.14 7.81 2.00
C SER A 384 -9.84 7.64 2.79
N ASN A 385 -9.13 8.72 3.09
CA ASN A 385 -7.95 8.67 3.98
C ASN A 385 -8.34 8.37 5.43
N ILE A 386 -9.47 8.90 5.93
CA ILE A 386 -10.04 8.49 7.23
C ILE A 386 -10.35 6.99 7.22
N MET A 387 -11.05 6.53 6.19
CA MET A 387 -11.44 5.12 6.03
C MET A 387 -10.22 4.20 6.08
N TYR A 388 -9.17 4.49 5.30
CA TYR A 388 -7.97 3.66 5.27
C TYR A 388 -7.23 3.66 6.61
N ALA A 389 -7.06 4.82 7.25
CA ALA A 389 -6.41 4.91 8.56
C ALA A 389 -7.11 4.02 9.59
N VAL A 390 -8.45 4.07 9.62
CA VAL A 390 -9.26 3.25 10.53
C VAL A 390 -9.24 1.77 10.14
N LEU A 391 -9.36 1.45 8.84
CA LEU A 391 -9.41 0.08 8.34
C LEU A 391 -8.13 -0.71 8.70
N TYR A 392 -6.95 -0.11 8.48
CA TYR A 392 -5.67 -0.73 8.81
C TYR A 392 -5.46 -0.90 10.33
N ALA A 393 -5.98 0.02 11.13
CA ALA A 393 -5.95 -0.11 12.59
C ALA A 393 -6.91 -1.19 13.10
N PHE A 394 -8.13 -1.22 12.58
CA PHE A 394 -9.21 -2.08 13.04
C PHE A 394 -9.05 -3.55 12.61
N THR A 395 -8.52 -3.78 11.39
CA THR A 395 -8.38 -5.14 10.83
C THR A 395 -7.63 -6.11 11.75
N PRO A 396 -6.41 -5.80 12.25
CA PRO A 396 -5.67 -6.72 13.11
C PRO A 396 -6.30 -6.92 14.49
N GLU A 397 -7.12 -5.98 14.94
CA GLU A 397 -7.75 -6.05 16.27
C GLU A 397 -8.95 -6.99 16.32
N LEU A 398 -9.58 -7.26 15.18
CA LEU A 398 -10.69 -8.19 15.06
C LEU A 398 -10.28 -9.66 15.10
N PHE A 399 -9.00 -9.95 14.91
CA PHE A 399 -8.49 -11.31 14.91
C PHE A 399 -7.88 -11.69 16.25
N PRO A 400 -8.09 -12.94 16.72
CA PRO A 400 -7.40 -13.47 17.88
C PRO A 400 -5.89 -13.32 17.74
N THR A 401 -5.20 -13.00 18.82
CA THR A 401 -3.75 -12.72 18.84
C THR A 401 -2.94 -13.85 18.19
N LYS A 402 -3.35 -15.11 18.42
CA LYS A 402 -2.73 -16.32 17.89
C LYS A 402 -2.82 -16.40 16.36
N ASP A 403 -3.95 -15.97 15.77
CA ASP A 403 -4.27 -16.16 14.35
C ASP A 403 -4.31 -14.84 13.57
N ARG A 404 -3.90 -13.72 14.20
CA ARG A 404 -3.91 -12.36 13.65
C ARG A 404 -3.13 -12.24 12.33
N GLY A 405 -1.97 -12.89 12.25
CA GLY A 405 -1.17 -12.91 11.02
C GLY A 405 -1.92 -13.55 9.85
N THR A 406 -2.57 -14.69 10.10
CA THR A 406 -3.37 -15.41 9.10
C THR A 406 -4.60 -14.59 8.67
N GLY A 407 -5.28 -13.96 9.63
CA GLY A 407 -6.43 -13.08 9.35
C GLY A 407 -6.05 -11.88 8.48
N ASN A 408 -4.95 -11.21 8.81
CA ASN A 408 -4.42 -10.10 7.99
C ASN A 408 -3.99 -10.58 6.59
N ALA A 409 -3.39 -11.76 6.47
CA ALA A 409 -3.02 -12.31 5.18
C ALA A 409 -4.23 -12.63 4.30
N LEU A 410 -5.32 -13.17 4.87
CA LEU A 410 -6.56 -13.43 4.15
C LEU A 410 -7.21 -12.14 3.64
N THR A 411 -7.30 -11.11 4.47
CA THR A 411 -7.86 -9.81 4.08
C THR A 411 -7.01 -9.11 3.02
N ALA A 412 -5.69 -9.12 3.17
CA ALA A 412 -4.76 -8.58 2.18
C ALA A 412 -4.84 -9.33 0.84
N THR A 413 -4.96 -10.65 0.86
CA THR A 413 -5.16 -11.49 -0.33
C THR A 413 -6.47 -11.14 -1.04
N SER A 414 -7.56 -10.98 -0.28
CA SER A 414 -8.85 -10.54 -0.81
C SER A 414 -8.74 -9.19 -1.51
N ASN A 415 -8.10 -8.22 -0.86
CA ASN A 415 -7.85 -6.90 -1.45
C ASN A 415 -7.04 -6.97 -2.76
N ARG A 416 -5.98 -7.78 -2.82
CA ARG A 416 -5.13 -7.91 -4.01
C ARG A 416 -5.84 -8.60 -5.18
N ILE A 417 -6.62 -9.65 -4.91
CA ILE A 417 -7.41 -10.34 -5.96
C ILE A 417 -8.42 -9.37 -6.58
N PHE A 418 -9.18 -8.67 -5.78
CA PHE A 418 -10.17 -7.70 -6.26
C PHE A 418 -9.52 -6.46 -6.88
N GLY A 419 -8.34 -6.06 -6.42
CA GLY A 419 -7.54 -5.01 -7.03
C GLY A 419 -7.11 -5.31 -8.47
N ILE A 420 -6.80 -6.58 -8.79
CA ILE A 420 -6.55 -7.02 -10.17
C ILE A 420 -7.82 -6.97 -11.03
N MET A 421 -8.98 -7.21 -10.44
CA MET A 421 -10.26 -7.14 -11.17
C MET A 421 -10.63 -5.70 -11.56
N ALA A 422 -10.18 -4.68 -10.82
CA ALA A 422 -10.50 -3.29 -11.10
C ALA A 422 -10.13 -2.83 -12.53
N PRO A 423 -8.87 -2.96 -12.99
CA PRO A 423 -8.53 -2.63 -14.37
C PRO A 423 -9.21 -3.54 -15.40
N ILE A 424 -9.52 -4.80 -15.07
CA ILE A 424 -10.29 -5.68 -15.95
C ILE A 424 -11.70 -5.12 -16.14
N VAL A 425 -12.38 -4.75 -15.08
CA VAL A 425 -13.69 -4.08 -15.13
C VAL A 425 -13.59 -2.78 -15.93
N ALA A 426 -12.55 -1.98 -15.70
CA ALA A 426 -12.32 -0.73 -16.42
C ALA A 426 -12.09 -0.92 -17.92
N MET A 427 -11.56 -2.07 -18.38
CA MET A 427 -11.41 -2.37 -19.81
C MET A 427 -12.75 -2.57 -20.54
N PHE A 428 -13.77 -3.05 -19.83
CA PHE A 428 -15.10 -3.29 -20.39
C PHE A 428 -16.09 -2.15 -20.06
N ALA A 429 -15.77 -1.34 -19.04
CA ALA A 429 -16.52 -0.14 -18.72
C ALA A 429 -15.98 1.04 -19.56
N ASN A 430 -16.88 1.86 -20.10
CA ASN A 430 -16.45 3.09 -20.75
C ASN A 430 -16.02 4.10 -19.68
N LEU A 431 -14.71 4.37 -19.58
CA LEU A 431 -14.13 5.33 -18.63
C LEU A 431 -14.57 6.79 -18.84
N GLN A 432 -15.13 7.11 -20.02
CA GLN A 432 -15.70 8.41 -20.31
C GLN A 432 -17.10 8.60 -19.73
N THR A 433 -17.74 7.51 -19.28
CA THR A 433 -19.05 7.54 -18.63
C THR A 433 -18.91 7.60 -17.11
N ALA A 434 -20.02 7.88 -16.42
CA ALA A 434 -20.07 7.83 -14.97
C ALA A 434 -20.13 6.38 -14.38
N ALA A 435 -20.16 5.33 -15.22
CA ALA A 435 -20.32 3.94 -14.79
C ALA A 435 -19.24 3.47 -13.80
N PRO A 436 -17.92 3.74 -14.01
CA PRO A 436 -16.90 3.38 -13.02
C PRO A 436 -17.09 4.08 -11.68
N VAL A 437 -17.53 5.34 -11.71
CA VAL A 437 -17.81 6.15 -10.50
C VAL A 437 -18.99 5.56 -9.72
N TYR A 438 -20.07 5.22 -10.41
CA TYR A 438 -21.24 4.60 -9.78
C TYR A 438 -20.90 3.23 -9.17
N THR A 439 -20.17 2.40 -9.90
CA THR A 439 -19.74 1.09 -9.40
C THR A 439 -18.85 1.24 -8.16
N SER A 440 -17.86 2.13 -8.22
CA SER A 440 -16.97 2.39 -7.10
C SER A 440 -17.73 2.93 -5.88
N GLY A 441 -18.63 3.89 -6.08
CA GLY A 441 -19.47 4.46 -5.03
C GLY A 441 -20.38 3.40 -4.37
N ALA A 442 -21.00 2.53 -5.16
CA ALA A 442 -21.82 1.43 -4.65
C ALA A 442 -21.02 0.46 -3.79
N LEU A 443 -19.79 0.12 -4.22
CA LEU A 443 -18.90 -0.76 -3.46
C LEU A 443 -18.49 -0.16 -2.11
N PHE A 444 -18.19 1.14 -2.07
CA PHE A 444 -17.89 1.82 -0.80
C PHE A 444 -19.10 1.86 0.14
N ILE A 445 -20.29 2.18 -0.37
CA ILE A 445 -21.51 2.18 0.45
C ILE A 445 -21.80 0.76 0.97
N ALA A 446 -21.72 -0.26 0.13
CA ALA A 446 -21.91 -1.65 0.53
C ALA A 446 -20.89 -2.09 1.59
N ALA A 447 -19.60 -1.72 1.42
CA ALA A 447 -18.56 -1.97 2.40
C ALA A 447 -18.86 -1.29 3.75
N GLY A 448 -19.26 -0.02 3.73
CA GLY A 448 -19.57 0.73 4.95
C GLY A 448 -20.80 0.18 5.68
N LEU A 449 -21.85 -0.23 4.97
CA LEU A 449 -23.00 -0.91 5.55
C LEU A 449 -22.59 -2.25 6.17
N LEU A 450 -21.78 -3.03 5.48
CA LEU A 450 -21.27 -4.32 5.97
C LEU A 450 -20.44 -4.14 7.25
N VAL A 451 -19.58 -3.12 7.33
CA VAL A 451 -18.83 -2.78 8.56
C VAL A 451 -19.80 -2.50 9.72
N GLY A 452 -20.91 -1.80 9.46
CA GLY A 452 -21.93 -1.51 10.47
C GLY A 452 -22.60 -2.76 11.08
N THR A 453 -22.53 -3.91 10.41
CA THR A 453 -23.12 -5.18 10.89
C THR A 453 -22.13 -6.03 11.71
N LEU A 454 -20.84 -5.65 11.79
CA LEU A 454 -19.84 -6.40 12.52
C LEU A 454 -20.21 -6.52 14.03
N PRO A 455 -20.13 -7.73 14.62
CA PRO A 455 -20.58 -7.95 16.00
C PRO A 455 -19.58 -7.46 17.04
N PHE A 456 -18.36 -7.14 16.65
CA PHE A 456 -17.28 -6.74 17.56
C PHE A 456 -16.94 -5.25 17.44
N GLU A 457 -16.77 -4.60 18.58
CA GLU A 457 -16.16 -3.29 18.73
C GLU A 457 -14.90 -3.46 19.58
N SER A 458 -13.75 -3.05 19.05
CA SER A 458 -12.44 -3.27 19.68
C SER A 458 -12.01 -2.15 20.64
N ARG A 459 -12.75 -1.02 20.67
CA ARG A 459 -12.40 0.11 21.50
C ARG A 459 -12.34 -0.25 23.00
N GLY A 460 -11.20 0.04 23.64
CA GLY A 460 -11.00 -0.16 25.08
C GLY A 460 -11.00 -1.62 25.52
N LYS A 461 -11.00 -2.56 24.59
CA LYS A 461 -10.84 -3.99 24.88
C LYS A 461 -9.43 -4.42 24.51
N ALA A 462 -8.84 -5.31 25.32
CA ALA A 462 -7.69 -6.05 24.86
C ALA A 462 -8.09 -6.79 23.58
N SER A 463 -7.24 -6.78 22.58
CA SER A 463 -7.45 -7.55 21.34
C SER A 463 -7.80 -8.99 21.67
N LEU A 464 -8.82 -9.54 20.99
CA LEU A 464 -9.30 -10.92 21.14
C LEU A 464 -8.18 -11.96 21.04
#